data_4a8a1ed4feab0f1ada3563eed9408ec8
#
_entry.id   4a8a1ed4feab0f1ada3563eed9408ec8
#
_cell.length_a   1.000
_cell.length_b   1.000
_cell.length_c   1.000
_cell.angle_alpha   90.00
_cell.angle_beta   90.00
_cell.angle_gamma   90.00
#
_symmetry.space_group_name_H-M   'P 1'
#
loop_
_entity.id
_entity.type
_entity.pdbx_description
1 polymer ?
#
loop_
_entity_poly.entity_id
_entity_poly.type
_entity_poly.pdbx_seq_one_letter_code
_entity_poly.pdbx_strand_id
1 'polypeptide(L)'
;MNFFNKNGIIPYINAHDTYTIYGGSRMATNTLEAMKEVAASFVDLKQMQIVLGKKLAELTGNEAAYFTNGAAGALLLCACVSMVEDNEYYYRMLPQVKGIKREIIVMRAQRNAYDAALAVSGADIIEIGDADETLEMELEGSINEKTAAIAYFASTLYQRGSMKFEKVMEIAKKYKIPVIVDAAAQLPPKENLQKFTKVGADMVIFSGGKTLCGPQDSGVILGKKEWIERCIKFGAPEHGICRVSKTSREAMAGLYTAIENYVNQDEIERNQELRFLLHIISEKLKDGKMKMKERIVERGPVGQTYPRLFLYWPEEIRADEIVYKMKERRIYIGADEFQNAIYVSPLNLNEEEAQIVAKELLDILTE
;
A
#
# COMPACT_ATOMS: atom_id res chain seq x y z
N MET A 1 15.04 30.69 -7.78
CA MET A 1 14.44 29.77 -8.76
C MET A 1 14.27 28.42 -8.02
N ASN A 2 13.05 27.88 -7.98
CA ASN A 2 12.80 26.60 -7.30
C ASN A 2 13.41 25.41 -8.09
N PHE A 3 13.47 24.23 -7.46
CA PHE A 3 14.07 23.02 -8.06
C PHE A 3 13.45 22.65 -9.41
N PHE A 4 12.14 22.73 -9.52
CA PHE A 4 11.40 22.36 -10.73
C PHE A 4 11.75 23.28 -11.92
N ASN A 5 11.66 24.59 -11.73
CA ASN A 5 11.97 25.56 -12.77
C ASN A 5 13.43 25.49 -13.21
N LYS A 6 14.37 25.23 -12.27
CA LYS A 6 15.79 25.08 -12.57
C LYS A 6 16.05 23.88 -13.49
N ASN A 7 15.27 22.81 -13.36
CA ASN A 7 15.50 21.54 -14.06
C ASN A 7 14.49 21.28 -15.19
N GLY A 8 13.63 22.22 -15.53
CA GLY A 8 12.63 22.06 -16.59
C GLY A 8 11.55 21.01 -16.29
N ILE A 9 11.32 20.69 -15.00
CA ILE A 9 10.29 19.75 -14.56
C ILE A 9 9.02 20.52 -14.31
N ILE A 10 7.91 20.11 -14.90
CA ILE A 10 6.61 20.75 -14.73
C ILE A 10 5.76 19.90 -13.78
N PRO A 11 5.42 20.41 -12.57
CA PRO A 11 4.52 19.74 -11.66
C PRO A 11 3.10 19.56 -12.25
N TYR A 12 2.33 18.67 -11.66
CA TYR A 12 0.92 18.44 -11.99
C TYR A 12 0.07 18.27 -10.74
N ILE A 13 -1.25 18.36 -10.89
CA ILE A 13 -2.22 18.10 -9.82
C ILE A 13 -2.61 16.63 -9.88
N ASN A 14 -2.41 15.90 -8.76
CA ASN A 14 -2.83 14.52 -8.65
C ASN A 14 -4.19 14.42 -7.92
N ALA A 15 -5.24 14.33 -8.72
CA ALA A 15 -6.61 14.06 -8.28
C ALA A 15 -7.05 12.62 -8.61
N HIS A 16 -6.09 11.72 -8.91
CA HIS A 16 -6.36 10.32 -9.25
C HIS A 16 -6.36 9.44 -8.00
N ASP A 17 -5.21 9.11 -7.48
CA ASP A 17 -4.99 8.29 -6.28
C ASP A 17 -3.49 8.19 -5.97
N THR A 18 -3.11 7.25 -5.09
CA THR A 18 -1.74 7.07 -4.57
C THR A 18 -0.91 6.04 -5.34
N TYR A 19 -1.20 5.80 -6.62
CA TYR A 19 -0.37 4.91 -7.45
C TYR A 19 1.04 5.46 -7.66
N THR A 20 2.02 4.58 -7.70
CA THR A 20 3.44 4.94 -7.89
C THR A 20 3.67 5.77 -9.16
N ILE A 21 2.95 5.46 -10.25
CA ILE A 21 3.03 6.21 -11.51
C ILE A 21 2.59 7.67 -11.37
N TYR A 22 1.78 7.99 -10.37
CA TYR A 22 1.32 9.35 -10.05
C TYR A 22 2.06 9.96 -8.86
N GLY A 23 3.21 9.40 -8.45
CA GLY A 23 4.05 9.94 -7.39
C GLY A 23 3.60 9.59 -5.96
N GLY A 24 2.58 8.73 -5.79
CA GLY A 24 2.07 8.36 -4.46
C GLY A 24 1.28 9.46 -3.79
N SER A 25 1.63 9.78 -2.55
CA SER A 25 0.98 10.83 -1.75
C SER A 25 1.95 11.94 -1.36
N ARG A 26 1.41 13.10 -0.96
CA ARG A 26 2.20 14.21 -0.41
C ARG A 26 2.51 13.97 1.06
N MET A 27 3.75 14.26 1.43
CA MET A 27 4.18 14.24 2.82
C MET A 27 3.82 15.53 3.55
N ALA A 28 3.47 15.42 4.83
CA ALA A 28 3.26 16.57 5.69
C ALA A 28 4.59 17.30 5.98
N THR A 29 4.50 18.58 6.37
CA THR A 29 5.68 19.41 6.65
C THR A 29 6.58 18.82 7.72
N ASN A 30 6.03 18.35 8.83
CA ASN A 30 6.80 17.71 9.90
C ASN A 30 7.47 16.40 9.46
N THR A 31 6.87 15.66 8.52
CA THR A 31 7.49 14.48 7.90
C THR A 31 8.73 14.87 7.08
N LEU A 32 8.64 15.94 6.28
CA LEU A 32 9.76 16.47 5.52
C LEU A 32 10.87 17.02 6.43
N GLU A 33 10.51 17.70 7.52
CA GLU A 33 11.45 18.20 8.52
C GLU A 33 12.21 17.08 9.22
N ALA A 34 11.53 15.99 9.64
CA ALA A 34 12.16 14.82 10.22
C ALA A 34 13.16 14.18 9.24
N MET A 35 12.80 14.05 7.96
CA MET A 35 13.71 13.55 6.93
C MET A 35 14.94 14.44 6.76
N LYS A 36 14.75 15.76 6.73
CA LYS A 36 15.83 16.76 6.62
C LYS A 36 16.77 16.69 7.81
N GLU A 37 16.25 16.56 9.03
CA GLU A 37 17.04 16.48 10.26
C GLU A 37 17.97 15.26 10.23
N VAL A 38 17.44 14.06 9.95
CA VAL A 38 18.26 12.84 9.93
C VAL A 38 19.21 12.80 8.73
N ALA A 39 18.86 13.45 7.63
CA ALA A 39 19.76 13.54 6.47
C ALA A 39 21.04 14.33 6.77
N ALA A 40 20.96 15.30 7.69
CA ALA A 40 22.08 16.13 8.11
C ALA A 40 22.99 15.47 9.15
N SER A 41 22.68 14.23 9.60
CA SER A 41 23.41 13.54 10.67
C SER A 41 23.76 12.09 10.30
N PHE A 42 24.71 11.51 11.02
CA PHE A 42 25.01 10.09 10.91
C PHE A 42 24.41 9.33 12.09
N VAL A 43 23.80 8.19 11.81
CA VAL A 43 23.17 7.31 12.79
C VAL A 43 23.52 5.85 12.49
N ASP A 44 23.58 5.02 13.52
CA ASP A 44 23.61 3.56 13.32
C ASP A 44 22.24 3.11 12.78
N LEU A 45 22.23 2.64 11.53
CA LEU A 45 21.00 2.25 10.85
C LEU A 45 20.29 1.06 11.52
N LYS A 46 21.06 0.13 12.07
CA LYS A 46 20.50 -1.04 12.76
C LYS A 46 19.88 -0.64 14.10
N GLN A 47 20.57 0.23 14.85
CA GLN A 47 20.00 0.81 16.08
C GLN A 47 18.76 1.64 15.79
N MET A 48 18.78 2.48 14.75
CA MET A 48 17.62 3.28 14.34
C MET A 48 16.41 2.40 14.00
N GLN A 49 16.63 1.31 13.24
CA GLN A 49 15.60 0.33 12.89
C GLN A 49 14.97 -0.30 14.14
N ILE A 50 15.78 -0.69 15.12
CA ILE A 50 15.31 -1.30 16.36
C ILE A 50 14.53 -0.29 17.22
N VAL A 51 15.08 0.92 17.40
CA VAL A 51 14.47 1.95 18.26
C VAL A 51 13.15 2.44 17.67
N LEU A 52 13.13 2.81 16.38
CA LEU A 52 11.91 3.26 15.73
C LEU A 52 10.91 2.13 15.57
N GLY A 53 11.37 0.89 15.29
CA GLY A 53 10.51 -0.29 15.20
C GLY A 53 9.77 -0.56 16.52
N LYS A 54 10.46 -0.46 17.66
CA LYS A 54 9.84 -0.59 18.99
C LYS A 54 8.77 0.47 19.21
N LYS A 55 9.11 1.76 18.99
CA LYS A 55 8.15 2.86 19.13
C LYS A 55 6.94 2.71 18.23
N LEU A 56 7.17 2.27 16.98
CA LEU A 56 6.10 2.04 16.03
C LEU A 56 5.19 0.88 16.44
N ALA A 57 5.74 -0.20 16.98
CA ALA A 57 4.98 -1.31 17.51
C ALA A 57 4.06 -0.87 18.66
N GLU A 58 4.60 -0.09 19.61
CA GLU A 58 3.82 0.51 20.70
C GLU A 58 2.70 1.41 20.17
N LEU A 59 3.02 2.30 19.23
CA LEU A 59 2.06 3.23 18.61
C LEU A 59 0.91 2.53 17.88
N THR A 60 1.20 1.40 17.20
CA THR A 60 0.23 0.67 16.38
C THR A 60 -0.40 -0.53 17.07
N GLY A 61 -0.03 -0.81 18.34
CA GLY A 61 -0.55 -1.92 19.13
C GLY A 61 -0.12 -3.30 18.59
N ASN A 62 1.10 -3.41 18.04
CA ASN A 62 1.70 -4.64 17.55
C ASN A 62 2.87 -5.10 18.45
N GLU A 63 3.32 -6.36 18.32
CA GLU A 63 4.45 -6.85 19.11
C GLU A 63 5.77 -6.24 18.66
N ALA A 64 5.97 -6.08 17.34
CA ALA A 64 7.19 -5.54 16.76
C ALA A 64 6.92 -4.93 15.37
N ALA A 65 7.87 -4.12 14.88
CA ALA A 65 7.82 -3.49 13.56
C ALA A 65 9.20 -3.40 12.92
N TYR A 66 9.22 -3.43 11.56
CA TYR A 66 10.43 -3.30 10.76
C TYR A 66 10.17 -2.42 9.53
N PHE A 67 11.02 -1.41 9.29
CA PHE A 67 10.92 -0.53 8.12
C PHE A 67 11.56 -1.14 6.89
N THR A 68 10.91 -1.01 5.75
CA THR A 68 11.33 -1.58 4.47
C THR A 68 11.37 -0.55 3.35
N ASN A 69 11.99 -0.90 2.25
CA ASN A 69 11.92 -0.18 1.00
C ASN A 69 10.63 -0.59 0.27
N GLY A 70 9.53 0.10 0.58
CA GLY A 70 8.21 -0.19 0.04
C GLY A 70 7.64 -1.55 0.45
N ALA A 71 6.38 -1.80 0.09
CA ALA A 71 5.71 -3.07 0.36
C ALA A 71 6.32 -4.25 -0.42
N ALA A 72 6.83 -4.01 -1.64
CA ALA A 72 7.48 -5.05 -2.42
C ALA A 72 8.78 -5.54 -1.77
N GLY A 73 9.58 -4.61 -1.20
CA GLY A 73 10.77 -4.97 -0.41
C GLY A 73 10.40 -5.73 0.88
N ALA A 74 9.25 -5.41 1.47
CA ALA A 74 8.71 -6.16 2.61
C ALA A 74 8.31 -7.59 2.22
N LEU A 75 7.60 -7.77 1.09
CA LEU A 75 7.22 -9.10 0.58
C LEU A 75 8.46 -9.99 0.33
N LEU A 76 9.48 -9.43 -0.31
CA LEU A 76 10.76 -10.12 -0.53
C LEU A 76 11.39 -10.58 0.80
N LEU A 77 11.48 -9.67 1.78
CA LEU A 77 12.09 -10.00 3.08
C LEU A 77 11.26 -11.04 3.85
N CYS A 78 9.93 -10.88 3.89
CA CYS A 78 9.03 -11.85 4.55
C CYS A 78 9.16 -13.25 3.93
N ALA A 79 9.21 -13.35 2.60
CA ALA A 79 9.44 -14.62 1.91
C ALA A 79 10.80 -15.23 2.30
N CYS A 80 11.88 -14.44 2.26
CA CYS A 80 13.20 -14.90 2.64
C CYS A 80 13.25 -15.46 4.06
N VAL A 81 12.75 -14.70 5.05
CA VAL A 81 12.81 -15.13 6.46
C VAL A 81 11.91 -16.34 6.74
N SER A 82 10.81 -16.50 5.99
CA SER A 82 9.95 -17.68 6.09
C SER A 82 10.62 -18.94 5.57
N MET A 83 11.47 -18.83 4.53
CA MET A 83 12.19 -19.96 3.96
C MET A 83 13.42 -20.37 4.76
N VAL A 84 14.18 -19.41 5.29
CA VAL A 84 15.47 -19.68 5.94
C VAL A 84 15.38 -19.75 7.46
N GLU A 85 14.27 -19.29 8.04
CA GLU A 85 14.10 -19.13 9.48
C GLU A 85 15.25 -18.34 10.10
N ASP A 86 16.16 -18.96 10.84
CA ASP A 86 17.33 -18.32 11.47
C ASP A 86 18.66 -18.73 10.83
N ASN A 87 18.66 -19.46 9.72
CA ASN A 87 19.86 -20.03 9.13
C ASN A 87 20.56 -19.07 8.16
N GLU A 88 21.70 -18.52 8.61
CA GLU A 88 22.50 -17.56 7.83
C GLU A 88 23.11 -18.15 6.55
N TYR A 89 23.49 -19.42 6.57
CA TYR A 89 24.03 -20.09 5.40
C TYR A 89 22.96 -20.16 4.30
N TYR A 90 21.76 -20.58 4.62
CA TYR A 90 20.66 -20.64 3.65
C TYR A 90 20.30 -19.25 3.13
N TYR A 91 20.30 -18.23 4.01
CA TYR A 91 20.03 -16.85 3.57
C TYR A 91 21.06 -16.36 2.54
N ARG A 92 22.35 -16.66 2.74
CA ARG A 92 23.41 -16.27 1.80
C ARG A 92 23.34 -17.01 0.47
N MET A 93 22.72 -18.18 0.44
CA MET A 93 22.56 -19.00 -0.77
C MET A 93 21.27 -18.67 -1.55
N LEU A 94 20.37 -17.85 -1.01
CA LEU A 94 19.19 -17.39 -1.74
C LEU A 94 19.60 -16.60 -2.99
N PRO A 95 18.84 -16.69 -4.10
CA PRO A 95 17.61 -17.48 -4.31
C PRO A 95 17.84 -18.93 -4.75
N GLN A 96 19.07 -19.40 -4.86
CA GLN A 96 19.44 -20.70 -5.47
C GLN A 96 19.68 -21.84 -4.43
N VAL A 97 19.19 -21.66 -3.22
CA VAL A 97 19.35 -22.68 -2.17
C VAL A 97 18.43 -23.89 -2.42
N LYS A 98 18.91 -25.10 -2.06
CA LYS A 98 18.14 -26.34 -2.11
C LYS A 98 18.03 -26.95 -0.71
N GLY A 99 17.00 -27.82 -0.51
CA GLY A 99 16.84 -28.57 0.73
C GLY A 99 16.24 -27.76 1.88
N ILE A 100 15.59 -26.63 1.59
CA ILE A 100 14.82 -25.84 2.56
C ILE A 100 13.35 -25.80 2.16
N LYS A 101 12.48 -25.33 3.06
CA LYS A 101 11.10 -24.98 2.74
C LYS A 101 11.11 -23.80 1.75
N ARG A 102 10.40 -23.92 0.64
CA ARG A 102 10.39 -22.91 -0.42
C ARG A 102 9.01 -22.60 -0.95
N GLU A 103 8.03 -23.44 -0.65
CA GLU A 103 6.69 -23.28 -1.18
C GLU A 103 5.94 -22.19 -0.42
N ILE A 104 5.46 -21.19 -1.13
CA ILE A 104 4.55 -20.17 -0.60
C ILE A 104 3.21 -20.34 -1.29
N ILE A 105 2.18 -20.65 -0.47
CA ILE A 105 0.82 -20.89 -0.97
C ILE A 105 0.13 -19.53 -1.17
N VAL A 106 -0.49 -19.34 -2.34
CA VAL A 106 -1.24 -18.14 -2.71
C VAL A 106 -2.55 -18.54 -3.37
N MET A 107 -3.66 -17.92 -3.00
CA MET A 107 -4.93 -18.14 -3.69
C MET A 107 -4.88 -17.54 -5.10
N ARG A 108 -5.34 -18.28 -6.11
CA ARG A 108 -5.34 -17.81 -7.50
C ARG A 108 -6.08 -16.50 -7.68
N ALA A 109 -7.20 -16.32 -7.02
CA ALA A 109 -7.95 -15.06 -7.05
C ALA A 109 -7.16 -13.84 -6.50
N GLN A 110 -6.11 -14.08 -5.71
CA GLN A 110 -5.26 -13.03 -5.12
C GLN A 110 -3.97 -12.78 -5.91
N ARG A 111 -3.72 -13.54 -7.00
CA ARG A 111 -2.54 -13.32 -7.84
C ARG A 111 -2.56 -11.93 -8.46
N ASN A 112 -1.43 -11.25 -8.38
CA ASN A 112 -1.28 -9.86 -8.83
C ASN A 112 0.19 -9.56 -9.17
N ALA A 113 0.46 -8.39 -9.79
CA ALA A 113 1.82 -8.02 -10.22
C ALA A 113 2.84 -7.91 -9.08
N TYR A 114 2.40 -7.71 -7.84
CA TYR A 114 3.31 -7.53 -6.68
C TYR A 114 3.79 -8.86 -6.11
N ASP A 115 3.11 -9.98 -6.39
CA ASP A 115 3.53 -11.31 -5.92
C ASP A 115 4.85 -11.77 -6.55
N ALA A 116 5.29 -11.12 -7.64
CA ALA A 116 6.62 -11.31 -8.20
C ALA A 116 7.74 -11.10 -7.15
N ALA A 117 7.53 -10.25 -6.13
CA ALA A 117 8.48 -10.04 -5.05
C ALA A 117 8.70 -11.32 -4.21
N LEU A 118 7.69 -12.16 -4.06
CA LEU A 118 7.83 -13.48 -3.43
C LEU A 118 8.72 -14.40 -4.28
N ALA A 119 8.49 -14.44 -5.60
CA ALA A 119 9.27 -15.29 -6.50
C ALA A 119 10.74 -14.87 -6.59
N VAL A 120 11.06 -13.57 -6.50
CA VAL A 120 12.45 -13.06 -6.47
C VAL A 120 13.26 -13.64 -5.31
N SER A 121 12.63 -13.98 -4.19
CA SER A 121 13.29 -14.66 -3.06
C SER A 121 13.83 -16.06 -3.40
N GLY A 122 13.34 -16.65 -4.50
CA GLY A 122 13.55 -18.05 -4.87
C GLY A 122 12.43 -18.96 -4.36
N ALA A 123 11.33 -18.41 -3.87
CA ALA A 123 10.17 -19.20 -3.47
C ALA A 123 9.45 -19.80 -4.68
N ASP A 124 8.93 -21.00 -4.48
CA ASP A 124 8.04 -21.67 -5.41
C ASP A 124 6.59 -21.27 -5.04
N ILE A 125 5.88 -20.59 -5.95
CA ILE A 125 4.51 -20.18 -5.70
C ILE A 125 3.57 -21.34 -5.97
N ILE A 126 2.84 -21.76 -4.95
CA ILE A 126 1.82 -22.83 -5.02
C ILE A 126 0.45 -22.16 -5.10
N GLU A 127 -0.17 -22.22 -6.26
CA GLU A 127 -1.50 -21.67 -6.47
C GLU A 127 -2.59 -22.66 -6.04
N ILE A 128 -3.59 -22.15 -5.31
CA ILE A 128 -4.78 -22.89 -4.91
C ILE A 128 -6.05 -22.16 -5.30
N GLY A 129 -7.16 -22.88 -5.44
CA GLY A 129 -8.43 -22.31 -5.85
C GLY A 129 -8.48 -21.92 -7.33
N ASP A 130 -9.57 -21.30 -7.70
CA ASP A 130 -9.80 -20.75 -9.03
C ASP A 130 -10.24 -19.27 -8.99
N ALA A 131 -10.90 -18.76 -10.02
CA ALA A 131 -11.35 -17.38 -10.08
C ALA A 131 -12.61 -17.12 -9.22
N ASP A 132 -13.38 -18.16 -8.94
CA ASP A 132 -14.68 -18.06 -8.27
C ASP A 132 -14.61 -18.40 -6.78
N GLU A 133 -13.78 -19.38 -6.39
CA GLU A 133 -13.65 -19.81 -5.00
C GLU A 133 -12.30 -20.46 -4.66
N THR A 134 -12.00 -20.53 -3.39
CA THR A 134 -10.88 -21.29 -2.81
C THR A 134 -11.42 -22.10 -1.64
N LEU A 135 -11.35 -23.43 -1.72
CA LEU A 135 -11.88 -24.36 -0.73
C LEU A 135 -10.88 -24.65 0.39
N GLU A 136 -11.38 -24.92 1.61
CA GLU A 136 -10.53 -25.29 2.77
C GLU A 136 -9.65 -26.51 2.47
N MET A 137 -10.23 -27.53 1.80
CA MET A 137 -9.52 -28.75 1.43
C MET A 137 -8.36 -28.52 0.46
N GLU A 138 -8.42 -27.47 -0.38
CA GLU A 138 -7.33 -27.11 -1.28
C GLU A 138 -6.16 -26.52 -0.50
N LEU A 139 -6.44 -25.62 0.46
CA LEU A 139 -5.41 -25.07 1.32
C LEU A 139 -4.79 -26.17 2.20
N GLU A 140 -5.61 -27.00 2.87
CA GLU A 140 -5.11 -28.08 3.71
C GLU A 140 -4.30 -29.11 2.90
N GLY A 141 -4.80 -29.50 1.71
CA GLY A 141 -4.14 -30.47 0.84
C GLY A 141 -2.84 -29.98 0.20
N SER A 142 -2.65 -28.67 0.12
CA SER A 142 -1.43 -28.07 -0.42
C SER A 142 -0.33 -27.87 0.62
N ILE A 143 -0.65 -27.95 1.91
CA ILE A 143 0.34 -27.84 2.98
C ILE A 143 1.14 -29.14 3.10
N ASN A 144 2.45 -29.04 3.04
CA ASN A 144 3.38 -30.16 3.15
C ASN A 144 4.70 -29.71 3.81
N GLU A 145 5.69 -30.61 3.90
CA GLU A 145 6.99 -30.35 4.54
C GLU A 145 7.85 -29.27 3.84
N LYS A 146 7.52 -28.88 2.59
CA LYS A 146 8.19 -27.81 1.85
C LYS A 146 7.52 -26.48 2.00
N THR A 147 6.35 -26.41 2.65
CA THR A 147 5.60 -25.17 2.82
C THR A 147 6.33 -24.24 3.78
N ALA A 148 6.74 -23.06 3.27
CA ALA A 148 7.42 -22.02 4.02
C ALA A 148 6.44 -21.00 4.62
N ALA A 149 5.39 -20.62 3.87
CA ALA A 149 4.39 -19.65 4.31
C ALA A 149 3.11 -19.74 3.48
N ILE A 150 2.06 -19.08 3.99
CA ILE A 150 0.88 -18.68 3.21
C ILE A 150 0.95 -17.17 3.00
N ALA A 151 0.80 -16.69 1.76
CA ALA A 151 0.70 -15.26 1.48
C ALA A 151 -0.76 -14.89 1.17
N TYR A 152 -1.28 -13.91 1.90
CA TYR A 152 -2.63 -13.40 1.79
C TYR A 152 -2.60 -11.94 1.31
N PHE A 153 -3.13 -11.66 0.12
CA PHE A 153 -3.23 -10.30 -0.42
C PHE A 153 -4.60 -9.72 -0.06
N ALA A 154 -4.61 -8.83 0.92
CA ALA A 154 -5.84 -8.21 1.43
C ALA A 154 -6.36 -7.16 0.44
N SER A 155 -7.50 -7.44 -0.20
CA SER A 155 -8.18 -6.50 -1.10
C SER A 155 -9.63 -6.90 -1.32
N THR A 156 -10.53 -5.91 -1.39
CA THR A 156 -11.92 -6.16 -1.76
C THR A 156 -12.09 -6.67 -3.19
N LEU A 157 -11.12 -6.40 -4.08
CA LEU A 157 -11.12 -6.92 -5.46
C LEU A 157 -11.04 -8.45 -5.53
N TYR A 158 -10.44 -9.08 -4.54
CA TYR A 158 -10.17 -10.52 -4.53
C TYR A 158 -11.18 -11.32 -3.70
N GLN A 159 -12.12 -10.65 -3.03
CA GLN A 159 -13.00 -11.30 -2.03
C GLN A 159 -13.85 -12.42 -2.60
N ARG A 160 -14.26 -12.33 -3.88
CA ARG A 160 -15.15 -13.34 -4.48
C ARG A 160 -14.49 -14.72 -4.54
N GLY A 161 -13.27 -14.80 -5.03
CA GLY A 161 -12.55 -16.06 -5.21
C GLY A 161 -11.68 -16.45 -4.01
N SER A 162 -11.65 -15.62 -2.96
CA SER A 162 -10.74 -15.83 -1.82
C SER A 162 -11.46 -16.43 -0.62
N MET A 163 -10.77 -17.36 0.05
CA MET A 163 -11.13 -17.78 1.39
C MET A 163 -11.08 -16.60 2.37
N LYS A 164 -12.00 -16.56 3.33
CA LYS A 164 -11.98 -15.53 4.38
C LYS A 164 -10.70 -15.60 5.19
N PHE A 165 -10.15 -14.45 5.55
CA PHE A 165 -8.88 -14.37 6.26
C PHE A 165 -8.87 -15.17 7.57
N GLU A 166 -9.96 -15.10 8.34
CA GLU A 166 -10.11 -15.82 9.61
C GLU A 166 -9.99 -17.35 9.42
N LYS A 167 -10.52 -17.87 8.29
CA LYS A 167 -10.43 -19.30 7.98
C LYS A 167 -9.01 -19.69 7.55
N VAL A 168 -8.33 -18.85 6.77
CA VAL A 168 -6.91 -19.04 6.45
C VAL A 168 -6.09 -19.13 7.73
N MET A 169 -6.34 -18.23 8.69
CA MET A 169 -5.62 -18.23 9.98
C MET A 169 -5.91 -19.47 10.83
N GLU A 170 -7.15 -19.97 10.82
CA GLU A 170 -7.52 -21.23 11.52
C GLU A 170 -6.69 -22.41 10.99
N ILE A 171 -6.63 -22.57 9.66
CA ILE A 171 -5.88 -23.63 9.00
C ILE A 171 -4.37 -23.44 9.22
N ALA A 172 -3.85 -22.23 9.00
CA ALA A 172 -2.44 -21.93 9.21
C ALA A 172 -1.98 -22.26 10.64
N LYS A 173 -2.78 -21.93 11.64
CA LYS A 173 -2.52 -22.26 13.05
C LYS A 173 -2.51 -23.77 13.30
N LYS A 174 -3.46 -24.52 12.72
CA LYS A 174 -3.53 -25.98 12.82
C LYS A 174 -2.23 -26.64 12.32
N TYR A 175 -1.71 -26.16 11.21
CA TYR A 175 -0.51 -26.71 10.57
C TYR A 175 0.80 -25.99 10.95
N LYS A 176 0.73 -24.95 11.79
CA LYS A 176 1.87 -24.13 12.24
C LYS A 176 2.63 -23.49 11.07
N ILE A 177 1.92 -23.05 10.05
CA ILE A 177 2.49 -22.33 8.90
C ILE A 177 2.35 -20.83 9.11
N PRO A 178 3.43 -20.03 8.94
CA PRO A 178 3.35 -18.56 9.07
C PRO A 178 2.51 -17.94 7.96
N VAL A 179 1.83 -16.84 8.28
CA VAL A 179 1.00 -16.08 7.34
C VAL A 179 1.59 -14.68 7.13
N ILE A 180 1.91 -14.39 5.87
CA ILE A 180 2.31 -13.07 5.37
C ILE A 180 1.07 -12.40 4.81
N VAL A 181 0.73 -11.19 5.29
CA VAL A 181 -0.40 -10.41 4.78
C VAL A 181 0.10 -9.18 4.04
N ASP A 182 -0.19 -9.07 2.77
CA ASP A 182 -0.05 -7.81 2.03
C ASP A 182 -1.31 -6.96 2.26
N ALA A 183 -1.19 -5.97 3.13
CA ALA A 183 -2.20 -4.96 3.43
C ALA A 183 -1.76 -3.57 2.92
N ALA A 184 -0.89 -3.50 1.92
CA ALA A 184 -0.23 -2.27 1.45
C ALA A 184 -1.20 -1.14 1.11
N ALA A 185 -2.44 -1.44 0.73
CA ALA A 185 -3.48 -0.46 0.37
C ALA A 185 -4.74 -0.59 1.24
N GLN A 186 -4.64 -1.12 2.45
CA GLN A 186 -5.79 -1.38 3.32
C GLN A 186 -6.05 -0.30 4.39
N LEU A 187 -5.46 0.87 4.22
CA LEU A 187 -5.71 2.05 5.06
C LEU A 187 -6.41 3.15 4.25
N PRO A 188 -7.31 3.94 4.85
CA PRO A 188 -8.05 3.68 6.07
C PRO A 188 -8.94 2.43 5.98
N PRO A 189 -9.52 1.90 7.07
CA PRO A 189 -9.55 2.45 8.43
C PRO A 189 -8.26 2.13 9.21
N LYS A 190 -7.93 2.97 10.22
CA LYS A 190 -6.68 2.85 10.99
C LYS A 190 -6.61 1.58 11.85
N GLU A 191 -7.75 0.99 12.20
CA GLU A 191 -7.83 -0.30 12.89
C GLU A 191 -7.13 -1.42 12.13
N ASN A 192 -7.00 -1.31 10.81
CA ASN A 192 -6.31 -2.29 9.98
C ASN A 192 -4.81 -2.39 10.31
N LEU A 193 -4.20 -1.37 10.95
CA LEU A 193 -2.81 -1.44 11.44
C LEU A 193 -2.59 -2.58 12.44
N GLN A 194 -3.63 -3.02 13.13
CA GLN A 194 -3.56 -4.11 14.10
C GLN A 194 -4.57 -5.24 13.85
N LYS A 195 -5.52 -5.08 12.91
CA LYS A 195 -6.59 -6.05 12.66
C LYS A 195 -6.04 -7.43 12.32
N PHE A 196 -5.14 -7.49 11.34
CA PHE A 196 -4.62 -8.77 10.85
C PHE A 196 -3.72 -9.47 11.88
N THR A 197 -2.89 -8.72 12.62
CA THR A 197 -2.05 -9.27 13.68
C THR A 197 -2.86 -9.75 14.87
N LYS A 198 -3.96 -9.04 15.23
CA LYS A 198 -4.90 -9.50 16.27
C LYS A 198 -5.59 -10.82 15.93
N VAL A 199 -5.86 -11.10 14.65
CA VAL A 199 -6.40 -12.39 14.20
C VAL A 199 -5.32 -13.47 14.22
N GLY A 200 -4.03 -13.08 14.20
CA GLY A 200 -2.91 -13.98 14.38
C GLY A 200 -1.86 -13.99 13.25
N ALA A 201 -1.99 -13.11 12.24
CA ALA A 201 -0.99 -12.98 11.20
C ALA A 201 0.41 -12.78 11.77
N ASP A 202 1.40 -13.40 11.14
CA ASP A 202 2.77 -13.37 11.60
C ASP A 202 3.50 -12.09 11.13
N MET A 203 3.25 -11.69 9.88
CA MET A 203 3.82 -10.50 9.26
C MET A 203 2.77 -9.80 8.40
N VAL A 204 2.53 -8.51 8.66
CA VAL A 204 1.55 -7.67 7.94
C VAL A 204 2.26 -6.47 7.35
N ILE A 205 2.06 -6.23 6.06
CA ILE A 205 2.81 -5.25 5.27
C ILE A 205 1.92 -4.06 4.92
N PHE A 206 2.42 -2.84 5.17
CA PHE A 206 1.80 -1.59 4.72
C PHE A 206 2.76 -0.75 3.87
N SER A 207 2.23 -0.05 2.88
CA SER A 207 2.99 0.89 2.04
C SER A 207 2.99 2.28 2.65
N GLY A 208 4.16 2.90 2.78
CA GLY A 208 4.28 4.25 3.33
C GLY A 208 3.82 5.35 2.37
N GLY A 209 4.03 5.19 1.07
CA GLY A 209 3.72 6.20 0.05
C GLY A 209 2.26 6.23 -0.42
N LYS A 210 1.35 5.55 0.28
CA LYS A 210 -0.09 5.58 0.02
C LYS A 210 -0.79 6.50 1.02
N THR A 211 -1.87 6.07 1.61
CA THR A 211 -2.67 6.87 2.56
C THR A 211 -1.95 7.24 3.86
N LEU A 212 -0.86 6.59 4.19
CA LEU A 212 0.03 7.01 5.27
C LEU A 212 0.75 8.33 5.00
N CYS A 213 0.81 8.78 3.73
CA CYS A 213 1.48 10.03 3.32
C CYS A 213 2.95 10.11 3.75
N GLY A 214 3.64 8.98 3.79
CA GLY A 214 5.08 8.86 4.00
C GLY A 214 5.87 8.88 2.70
N PRO A 215 7.20 8.68 2.76
CA PRO A 215 8.04 8.54 1.58
C PRO A 215 7.54 7.44 0.66
N GLN A 216 7.52 7.70 -0.65
CA GLN A 216 6.93 6.77 -1.62
C GLN A 216 7.63 5.41 -1.67
N ASP A 217 8.93 5.40 -1.46
CA ASP A 217 9.78 4.21 -1.42
C ASP A 217 9.85 3.54 -0.04
N SER A 218 8.93 3.87 0.87
CA SER A 218 8.90 3.32 2.22
C SER A 218 7.76 2.31 2.43
N GLY A 219 7.99 1.39 3.35
CA GLY A 219 7.02 0.41 3.80
C GLY A 219 7.34 -0.08 5.20
N VAL A 220 6.42 -0.81 5.79
CA VAL A 220 6.58 -1.37 7.13
C VAL A 220 6.02 -2.79 7.20
N ILE A 221 6.69 -3.64 7.98
CA ILE A 221 6.19 -4.94 8.42
C ILE A 221 5.81 -4.77 9.89
N LEU A 222 4.56 -5.05 10.24
CA LEU A 222 4.06 -5.15 11.61
C LEU A 222 3.78 -6.63 11.91
N GLY A 223 4.13 -7.13 13.08
CA GLY A 223 3.88 -8.55 13.33
C GLY A 223 4.45 -9.08 14.62
N LYS A 224 4.56 -10.41 14.68
CA LYS A 224 5.09 -11.11 15.83
C LYS A 224 6.58 -10.86 16.00
N LYS A 225 7.00 -10.73 17.24
CA LYS A 225 8.39 -10.39 17.60
C LYS A 225 9.42 -11.33 16.96
N GLU A 226 9.18 -12.62 16.99
CA GLU A 226 10.10 -13.62 16.43
C GLU A 226 10.37 -13.43 14.92
N TRP A 227 9.35 -13.06 14.12
CA TRP A 227 9.49 -12.82 12.70
C TRP A 227 10.16 -11.49 12.41
N ILE A 228 9.87 -10.47 13.20
CA ILE A 228 10.51 -9.16 13.07
C ILE A 228 11.99 -9.23 13.48
N GLU A 229 12.37 -10.01 14.48
CA GLU A 229 13.77 -10.27 14.84
C GLU A 229 14.54 -10.91 13.67
N ARG A 230 13.92 -11.83 12.93
CA ARG A 230 14.50 -12.39 11.67
C ARG A 230 14.62 -11.31 10.59
N CYS A 231 13.63 -10.43 10.46
CA CYS A 231 13.72 -9.29 9.54
C CYS A 231 14.88 -8.36 9.90
N ILE A 232 15.13 -8.09 11.18
CA ILE A 232 16.28 -7.29 11.66
C ILE A 232 17.59 -8.02 11.40
N LYS A 233 17.62 -9.34 11.54
CA LYS A 233 18.82 -10.18 11.33
C LYS A 233 19.24 -10.21 9.86
N PHE A 234 18.29 -10.31 8.92
CA PHE A 234 18.55 -10.54 7.51
C PHE A 234 18.26 -9.37 6.58
N GLY A 235 17.45 -8.41 7.03
CA GLY A 235 17.15 -7.21 6.25
C GLY A 235 18.32 -6.25 6.14
N ALA A 236 18.24 -5.29 5.21
CA ALA A 236 19.27 -4.27 5.06
C ALA A 236 19.48 -3.49 6.37
N PRO A 237 20.71 -3.15 6.77
CA PRO A 237 21.92 -3.08 5.93
C PRO A 237 22.70 -4.38 5.74
N GLU A 238 22.24 -5.49 6.28
CA GLU A 238 22.93 -6.78 6.16
C GLU A 238 23.12 -7.20 4.68
N HIS A 239 24.18 -7.95 4.42
CA HIS A 239 24.49 -8.43 3.08
C HIS A 239 23.71 -9.71 2.75
N GLY A 240 23.13 -9.74 1.56
CA GLY A 240 22.35 -10.86 1.04
C GLY A 240 21.33 -10.38 0.02
N ILE A 241 20.38 -11.23 -0.33
CA ILE A 241 19.39 -10.92 -1.36
C ILE A 241 18.58 -9.66 -1.04
N CYS A 242 18.20 -9.44 0.23
CA CYS A 242 17.42 -8.27 0.64
C CYS A 242 18.23 -6.96 0.65
N ARG A 243 19.56 -6.99 0.34
CA ARG A 243 20.35 -5.78 0.22
C ARG A 243 19.90 -4.86 -0.92
N VAL A 244 19.25 -5.40 -1.94
CA VAL A 244 18.64 -4.63 -3.04
C VAL A 244 17.49 -3.74 -2.55
N SER A 245 16.84 -4.10 -1.45
CA SER A 245 15.71 -3.40 -0.83
C SER A 245 16.12 -2.58 0.40
N LYS A 246 17.32 -1.96 0.37
CA LYS A 246 17.77 -1.13 1.50
C LYS A 246 16.84 0.07 1.73
N THR A 247 16.55 0.35 3.00
CA THR A 247 15.80 1.53 3.43
C THR A 247 16.78 2.57 3.97
N SER A 248 16.62 3.82 3.57
CA SER A 248 17.44 4.93 4.07
C SER A 248 16.96 5.40 5.44
N ARG A 249 17.82 6.09 6.20
CA ARG A 249 17.44 6.73 7.46
C ARG A 249 16.36 7.78 7.25
N GLU A 250 16.40 8.50 6.13
CA GLU A 250 15.43 9.50 5.76
C GLU A 250 14.05 8.87 5.55
N ALA A 251 13.99 7.74 4.85
CA ALA A 251 12.75 7.00 4.63
C ALA A 251 12.19 6.42 5.94
N MET A 252 13.04 5.92 6.83
CA MET A 252 12.62 5.43 8.15
C MET A 252 12.03 6.56 9.02
N ALA A 253 12.71 7.70 9.11
CA ALA A 253 12.24 8.86 9.88
C ALA A 253 10.93 9.42 9.29
N GLY A 254 10.89 9.60 7.98
CA GLY A 254 9.71 10.08 7.28
C GLY A 254 8.51 9.15 7.46
N LEU A 255 8.69 7.83 7.33
CA LEU A 255 7.59 6.88 7.51
C LEU A 255 7.13 6.81 8.97
N TYR A 256 8.06 6.82 9.94
CA TYR A 256 7.70 6.85 11.35
C TYR A 256 6.82 8.07 11.67
N THR A 257 7.24 9.28 11.28
CA THR A 257 6.49 10.52 11.50
C THR A 257 5.15 10.50 10.77
N ALA A 258 5.10 9.97 9.55
CA ALA A 258 3.86 9.85 8.79
C ALA A 258 2.85 8.91 9.46
N ILE A 259 3.30 7.76 10.01
CA ILE A 259 2.42 6.84 10.74
C ILE A 259 1.98 7.48 12.07
N GLU A 260 2.86 8.20 12.76
CA GLU A 260 2.51 8.92 13.99
C GLU A 260 1.41 9.97 13.71
N ASN A 261 1.55 10.77 12.64
CA ASN A 261 0.50 11.68 12.19
C ASN A 261 -0.81 10.93 11.91
N TYR A 262 -0.74 9.83 11.16
CA TYR A 262 -1.90 9.04 10.76
C TYR A 262 -2.66 8.44 11.95
N VAL A 263 -1.95 7.88 12.93
CA VAL A 263 -2.56 7.28 14.14
C VAL A 263 -3.23 8.34 15.01
N ASN A 264 -2.61 9.53 15.12
CA ASN A 264 -3.11 10.64 15.93
C ASN A 264 -4.21 11.47 15.23
N GLN A 265 -4.41 11.31 13.92
CA GLN A 265 -5.44 12.03 13.18
C GLN A 265 -6.84 11.44 13.48
N ASP A 266 -7.84 12.30 13.65
CA ASP A 266 -9.24 11.88 13.69
C ASP A 266 -9.71 11.55 12.25
N GLU A 267 -10.12 10.30 12.03
CA GLU A 267 -10.58 9.85 10.70
C GLU A 267 -11.90 10.49 10.29
N ILE A 268 -12.77 10.84 11.24
CA ILE A 268 -14.05 11.51 10.94
C ILE A 268 -13.77 12.93 10.45
N GLU A 269 -12.93 13.67 11.18
CA GLU A 269 -12.52 15.02 10.80
C GLU A 269 -11.80 15.01 9.45
N ARG A 270 -10.87 14.09 9.25
CA ARG A 270 -10.18 13.93 7.96
C ARG A 270 -11.14 13.64 6.80
N ASN A 271 -12.11 12.76 6.99
CA ASN A 271 -13.11 12.48 5.97
C ASN A 271 -14.02 13.68 5.69
N GLN A 272 -14.30 14.54 6.69
CA GLN A 272 -15.04 15.79 6.49
C GLN A 272 -14.23 16.78 5.64
N GLU A 273 -12.93 16.94 5.91
CA GLU A 273 -12.04 17.76 5.08
C GLU A 273 -12.01 17.28 3.62
N LEU A 274 -11.86 15.96 3.41
CA LEU A 274 -11.85 15.37 2.07
C LEU A 274 -13.19 15.58 1.35
N ARG A 275 -14.32 15.46 2.05
CA ARG A 275 -15.65 15.76 1.50
C ARG A 275 -15.83 17.24 1.16
N PHE A 276 -15.25 18.14 1.95
CA PHE A 276 -15.28 19.56 1.66
C PHE A 276 -14.58 19.88 0.33
N LEU A 277 -13.40 19.28 0.06
CA LEU A 277 -12.71 19.41 -1.21
C LEU A 277 -13.55 18.90 -2.39
N LEU A 278 -14.21 17.76 -2.22
CA LEU A 278 -15.12 17.23 -3.25
C LEU A 278 -16.36 18.11 -3.45
N HIS A 279 -16.86 18.75 -2.39
CA HIS A 279 -17.98 19.70 -2.47
C HIS A 279 -17.62 20.94 -3.29
N ILE A 280 -16.40 21.49 -3.15
CA ILE A 280 -15.91 22.59 -3.99
C ILE A 280 -16.05 22.22 -5.48
N ILE A 281 -15.64 20.99 -5.84
CA ILE A 281 -15.69 20.51 -7.22
C ILE A 281 -17.14 20.34 -7.68
N SER A 282 -17.96 19.64 -6.89
CA SER A 282 -19.38 19.37 -7.19
C SER A 282 -20.19 20.67 -7.36
N GLU A 283 -20.04 21.63 -6.45
CA GLU A 283 -20.75 22.92 -6.56
C GLU A 283 -20.40 23.67 -7.84
N LYS A 284 -19.12 23.71 -8.19
CA LYS A 284 -18.67 24.38 -9.40
C LYS A 284 -19.24 23.75 -10.67
N LEU A 285 -19.33 22.44 -10.72
CA LEU A 285 -19.86 21.71 -11.88
C LEU A 285 -21.36 21.97 -12.12
N LYS A 286 -22.13 22.44 -11.11
CA LYS A 286 -23.54 22.85 -11.29
C LYS A 286 -23.72 24.08 -12.17
N ASP A 287 -22.69 24.87 -12.36
CA ASP A 287 -22.70 26.00 -13.30
C ASP A 287 -22.81 25.53 -14.78
N GLY A 288 -22.50 24.26 -15.05
CA GLY A 288 -22.58 23.63 -16.37
C GLY A 288 -24.01 23.28 -16.77
N LYS A 289 -24.24 23.23 -18.11
CA LYS A 289 -25.54 22.84 -18.70
C LYS A 289 -25.67 21.32 -18.86
N MET A 290 -24.60 20.58 -18.67
CA MET A 290 -24.58 19.13 -18.87
C MET A 290 -25.32 18.39 -17.76
N LYS A 291 -26.19 17.47 -18.14
CA LYS A 291 -26.85 16.58 -17.20
C LYS A 291 -25.86 15.45 -16.85
N MET A 292 -25.27 15.51 -15.66
CA MET A 292 -24.46 14.43 -15.10
C MET A 292 -25.05 13.96 -13.78
N LYS A 293 -24.77 12.70 -13.45
CA LYS A 293 -25.12 12.11 -12.16
C LYS A 293 -23.87 12.06 -11.30
N GLU A 294 -23.92 12.66 -10.13
CA GLU A 294 -22.84 12.63 -9.15
C GLU A 294 -23.10 11.55 -8.09
N ARG A 295 -22.03 10.94 -7.63
CA ARG A 295 -22.07 10.01 -6.51
C ARG A 295 -20.77 10.11 -5.69
N ILE A 296 -20.91 10.29 -4.37
CA ILE A 296 -19.80 10.10 -3.45
C ILE A 296 -19.71 8.59 -3.13
N VAL A 297 -18.56 8.01 -3.40
CA VAL A 297 -18.24 6.61 -3.12
C VAL A 297 -17.27 6.57 -1.94
N GLU A 298 -17.71 5.97 -0.82
CA GLU A 298 -16.98 5.96 0.45
C GLU A 298 -15.88 4.91 0.55
N ARG A 299 -15.92 3.92 -0.32
CA ARG A 299 -14.95 2.82 -0.33
C ARG A 299 -14.26 2.75 -1.68
N GLY A 300 -12.95 2.82 -1.66
CA GLY A 300 -12.14 2.62 -2.85
C GLY A 300 -12.15 1.16 -3.33
N PRO A 301 -11.66 0.92 -4.56
CA PRO A 301 -11.75 -0.38 -5.21
C PRO A 301 -11.04 -1.50 -4.45
N VAL A 302 -9.97 -1.20 -3.72
CA VAL A 302 -9.23 -2.19 -2.93
C VAL A 302 -9.63 -2.23 -1.46
N GLY A 303 -10.59 -1.39 -1.02
CA GLY A 303 -11.18 -1.44 0.32
C GLY A 303 -10.92 -0.22 1.21
N GLN A 304 -10.14 0.76 0.77
CA GLN A 304 -9.88 1.99 1.55
C GLN A 304 -11.17 2.78 1.79
N THR A 305 -11.33 3.32 3.01
CA THR A 305 -12.54 4.00 3.45
C THR A 305 -12.36 5.53 3.49
N TYR A 306 -12.17 6.16 2.34
CA TYR A 306 -12.22 7.61 2.18
C TYR A 306 -13.00 8.00 0.92
N PRO A 307 -13.65 9.20 0.90
CA PRO A 307 -14.58 9.57 -0.16
C PRO A 307 -13.88 9.84 -1.49
N ARG A 308 -14.57 9.49 -2.59
CA ARG A 308 -14.22 9.89 -3.97
C ARG A 308 -15.47 10.38 -4.68
N LEU A 309 -15.35 11.42 -5.51
CA LEU A 309 -16.43 11.92 -6.34
C LEU A 309 -16.43 11.19 -7.68
N PHE A 310 -17.49 10.44 -7.97
CA PHE A 310 -17.74 9.84 -9.27
C PHE A 310 -18.72 10.69 -10.05
N LEU A 311 -18.43 10.90 -11.34
CA LEU A 311 -19.24 11.65 -12.28
C LEU A 311 -19.61 10.74 -13.44
N TYR A 312 -20.92 10.57 -13.66
CA TYR A 312 -21.49 9.74 -14.71
C TYR A 312 -22.25 10.62 -15.71
N TRP A 313 -22.14 10.33 -16.98
CA TRP A 313 -22.88 11.01 -18.05
C TRP A 313 -23.39 10.03 -19.09
N PRO A 314 -24.25 10.53 -20.05
CA PRO A 314 -24.74 9.72 -21.15
C PRO A 314 -23.60 9.16 -22.02
N GLU A 315 -23.87 8.04 -22.72
CA GLU A 315 -22.88 7.26 -23.49
C GLU A 315 -22.16 8.03 -24.62
N GLU A 316 -22.68 9.19 -25.00
CA GLU A 316 -22.12 10.05 -26.07
C GLU A 316 -20.77 10.66 -25.70
N ILE A 317 -20.43 10.71 -24.43
CA ILE A 317 -19.17 11.26 -23.93
C ILE A 317 -18.37 10.14 -23.25
N ARG A 318 -17.15 9.94 -23.71
CA ARG A 318 -16.28 8.91 -23.17
C ARG A 318 -15.45 9.42 -21.99
N ALA A 319 -15.44 8.64 -20.91
CA ALA A 319 -14.68 8.98 -19.71
C ALA A 319 -13.16 9.10 -20.00
N ASP A 320 -12.62 8.24 -20.87
CA ASP A 320 -11.20 8.27 -21.25
C ASP A 320 -10.81 9.56 -22.01
N GLU A 321 -11.72 10.14 -22.80
CA GLU A 321 -11.49 11.43 -23.50
C GLU A 321 -11.36 12.57 -22.50
N ILE A 322 -12.18 12.59 -21.45
CA ILE A 322 -12.09 13.60 -20.41
C ILE A 322 -10.80 13.45 -19.60
N VAL A 323 -10.46 12.21 -19.24
CA VAL A 323 -9.19 11.93 -18.56
C VAL A 323 -8.00 12.39 -19.41
N TYR A 324 -8.04 12.14 -20.71
CA TYR A 324 -7.02 12.60 -21.64
C TYR A 324 -6.91 14.13 -21.69
N LYS A 325 -8.03 14.86 -21.85
CA LYS A 325 -8.07 16.32 -21.88
C LYS A 325 -7.59 16.93 -20.54
N MET A 326 -7.99 16.36 -19.40
CA MET A 326 -7.49 16.77 -18.08
C MET A 326 -5.98 16.57 -17.95
N LYS A 327 -5.45 15.44 -18.43
CA LYS A 327 -4.02 15.16 -18.44
C LYS A 327 -3.23 16.20 -19.27
N GLU A 328 -3.74 16.65 -20.40
CA GLU A 328 -3.13 17.72 -21.19
C GLU A 328 -3.06 19.04 -20.39
N ARG A 329 -4.04 19.29 -19.52
CA ARG A 329 -4.07 20.41 -18.57
C ARG A 329 -3.26 20.17 -17.29
N ARG A 330 -2.45 19.10 -17.25
CA ARG A 330 -1.62 18.73 -16.10
C ARG A 330 -2.43 18.36 -14.86
N ILE A 331 -3.59 17.78 -15.02
CA ILE A 331 -4.44 17.29 -13.95
C ILE A 331 -4.72 15.79 -14.18
N TYR A 332 -4.39 14.98 -13.22
CA TYR A 332 -4.61 13.51 -13.30
C TYR A 332 -5.84 13.14 -12.48
N ILE A 333 -6.85 12.60 -13.14
CA ILE A 333 -8.07 12.06 -12.57
C ILE A 333 -8.22 10.60 -12.98
N GLY A 334 -9.10 9.83 -12.32
CA GLY A 334 -9.34 8.43 -12.66
C GLY A 334 -10.53 8.23 -13.57
N ALA A 335 -10.60 7.05 -14.21
CA ALA A 335 -11.77 6.58 -14.94
C ALA A 335 -12.24 5.22 -14.39
N ASP A 336 -13.55 4.99 -14.45
CA ASP A 336 -14.19 3.69 -14.37
C ASP A 336 -14.73 3.36 -15.75
N GLU A 337 -13.96 2.57 -16.52
CA GLU A 337 -14.29 2.23 -17.91
C GLU A 337 -15.57 1.38 -17.99
N PHE A 338 -15.86 0.56 -16.98
CA PHE A 338 -17.06 -0.29 -16.96
C PHE A 338 -18.36 0.50 -16.80
N GLN A 339 -18.29 1.65 -16.13
CA GLN A 339 -19.44 2.49 -15.86
C GLN A 339 -19.47 3.79 -16.67
N ASN A 340 -18.51 3.97 -17.59
CA ASN A 340 -18.28 5.22 -18.32
C ASN A 340 -18.34 6.44 -17.37
N ALA A 341 -17.52 6.41 -16.33
CA ALA A 341 -17.44 7.45 -15.31
C ALA A 341 -16.00 7.91 -15.11
N ILE A 342 -15.82 9.16 -14.74
CA ILE A 342 -14.56 9.59 -14.13
C ILE A 342 -14.72 9.63 -12.61
N TYR A 343 -13.58 9.61 -11.91
CA TYR A 343 -13.57 9.91 -10.48
C TYR A 343 -12.44 10.85 -10.12
N VAL A 344 -12.71 11.63 -9.07
CA VAL A 344 -11.76 12.53 -8.42
C VAL A 344 -11.50 12.01 -7.01
N SER A 345 -10.22 11.76 -6.70
CA SER A 345 -9.75 11.47 -5.35
C SER A 345 -9.22 12.76 -4.70
N PRO A 346 -9.72 13.14 -3.53
CA PRO A 346 -9.32 14.39 -2.88
C PRO A 346 -8.04 14.25 -2.05
N LEU A 347 -7.50 13.03 -1.88
CA LEU A 347 -6.47 12.70 -0.90
C LEU A 347 -5.21 13.59 -1.01
N ASN A 348 -4.83 13.95 -2.23
CA ASN A 348 -3.65 14.77 -2.56
C ASN A 348 -3.98 16.21 -2.93
N LEU A 349 -5.23 16.63 -2.79
CA LEU A 349 -5.66 17.99 -3.12
C LEU A 349 -5.61 18.91 -1.89
N ASN A 350 -5.34 20.18 -2.14
CA ASN A 350 -5.70 21.29 -1.27
C ASN A 350 -6.89 22.06 -1.87
N GLU A 351 -7.38 23.11 -1.21
CA GLU A 351 -8.54 23.89 -1.66
C GLU A 351 -8.29 24.58 -2.99
N GLU A 352 -7.10 25.19 -3.19
CA GLU A 352 -6.74 25.86 -4.45
C GLU A 352 -6.72 24.86 -5.60
N GLU A 353 -6.14 23.70 -5.41
CA GLU A 353 -6.12 22.63 -6.41
C GLU A 353 -7.51 22.06 -6.71
N ALA A 354 -8.36 21.92 -5.69
CA ALA A 354 -9.75 21.50 -5.88
C ALA A 354 -10.52 22.51 -6.76
N GLN A 355 -10.30 23.84 -6.57
CA GLN A 355 -10.86 24.89 -7.40
C GLN A 355 -10.35 24.82 -8.85
N ILE A 356 -9.06 24.57 -9.04
CA ILE A 356 -8.47 24.39 -10.38
C ILE A 356 -9.05 23.15 -11.06
N VAL A 357 -9.12 22.02 -10.39
CA VAL A 357 -9.73 20.79 -10.90
C VAL A 357 -11.18 21.04 -11.32
N ALA A 358 -11.95 21.72 -10.47
CA ALA A 358 -13.35 22.06 -10.73
C ALA A 358 -13.52 22.92 -11.98
N LYS A 359 -12.70 23.99 -12.11
CA LYS A 359 -12.73 24.90 -13.26
C LYS A 359 -12.39 24.15 -14.56
N GLU A 360 -11.27 23.43 -14.57
CA GLU A 360 -10.79 22.75 -15.79
C GLU A 360 -11.74 21.62 -16.23
N LEU A 361 -12.37 20.92 -15.27
CA LEU A 361 -13.43 19.94 -15.59
C LEU A 361 -14.65 20.65 -16.20
N LEU A 362 -15.11 21.76 -15.61
CA LEU A 362 -16.25 22.51 -16.14
C LEU A 362 -15.97 23.00 -17.56
N ASP A 363 -14.80 23.56 -17.82
CA ASP A 363 -14.40 24.06 -19.13
C ASP A 363 -14.42 22.93 -20.19
N ILE A 364 -13.88 21.74 -19.86
CA ILE A 364 -13.89 20.56 -20.75
C ILE A 364 -15.31 20.06 -21.04
N LEU A 365 -16.18 20.09 -20.02
CA LEU A 365 -17.55 19.60 -20.13
C LEU A 365 -18.49 20.59 -20.86
N THR A 366 -18.04 21.82 -21.11
CA THR A 366 -18.81 22.86 -21.82
C THR A 366 -18.28 23.13 -23.23
N GLU A 367 -17.08 22.62 -23.60
CA GLU A 367 -16.52 22.57 -24.96
C GLU A 367 -17.29 21.62 -25.86
#